data_9cad4a0e64db5601e546c7721e797e5b
#
_entry.id   9cad4a0e64db5601e546c7721e797e5b
#
_cell.length_a   1.000
_cell.length_b   1.000
_cell.length_c   1.000
_cell.angle_alpha   90.00
_cell.angle_beta   90.00
_cell.angle_gamma   90.00
#
_symmetry.space_group_name_H-M   'P 1'
#
loop_
_entity.id
_entity.type
_entity.pdbx_description
1 polymer ?
#
loop_
_entity_poly.entity_id
_entity_poly.type
_entity_poly.pdbx_seq_one_letter_code
_entity_poly.pdbx_strand_id
1 'polypeptide(L)'
;MRPALLAAIFDVDGVLVDSPHERAWREALTGFADPAGFTTSFYQANVAGKPRLEGAREALERLGEPEAAARTAEYADRKQALIDQLIEAGSFEVFPDALRFASALKSAGLRLALASSSKNAAAMLSQLKLPDGRTLLSLFDADLSGRDVPRGKPDPALFLLAAEALNTPPLQCVVIEDAPAGITAARAGGMTALGIARLGDEALLREAGADLVVTSLDQVEIAALGAGTLRARTVTEPVADA
;
A
#
# COMPACT_ATOMS: atom_id res chain seq x y z
N MET A 1 16.93 -8.41 20.89
CA MET A 1 15.57 -8.85 20.48
C MET A 1 14.80 -7.61 20.07
N ARG A 2 14.06 -7.65 18.97
CA ARG A 2 13.12 -6.56 18.64
C ARG A 2 11.95 -6.56 19.65
N PRO A 3 11.40 -5.38 20.01
CA PRO A 3 10.24 -5.32 20.88
C PRO A 3 9.01 -5.93 20.20
N ALA A 4 8.00 -6.31 21.00
CA ALA A 4 6.71 -6.75 20.49
C ALA A 4 6.12 -5.70 19.55
N LEU A 5 5.49 -6.14 18.47
CA LEU A 5 4.74 -5.26 17.55
C LEU A 5 3.36 -4.98 18.17
N LEU A 6 3.04 -3.70 18.34
CA LEU A 6 1.84 -3.23 19.02
C LEU A 6 0.88 -2.50 18.07
N ALA A 7 1.36 -2.15 16.87
CA ALA A 7 0.56 -1.45 15.88
C ALA A 7 0.88 -1.94 14.46
N ALA A 8 -0.12 -1.86 13.59
CA ALA A 8 0.00 -2.13 12.17
C ALA A 8 -0.47 -0.91 11.37
N ILE A 9 0.32 -0.50 10.40
CA ILE A 9 0.07 0.63 9.52
C ILE A 9 -0.09 0.08 8.11
N PHE A 10 -1.25 0.30 7.51
CA PHE A 10 -1.59 -0.22 6.19
C PHE A 10 -1.49 0.86 5.14
N ASP A 11 -0.81 0.58 4.03
CA ASP A 11 -1.17 1.25 2.80
C ASP A 11 -2.56 0.77 2.35
N VAL A 12 -3.17 1.45 1.38
CA VAL A 12 -4.54 1.16 0.94
C VAL A 12 -4.54 0.50 -0.43
N ASP A 13 -3.98 1.19 -1.43
CA ASP A 13 -4.00 0.73 -2.83
C ASP A 13 -3.04 -0.46 -3.01
N GLY A 14 -3.52 -1.59 -3.52
CA GLY A 14 -2.72 -2.81 -3.65
C GLY A 14 -2.56 -3.63 -2.36
N VAL A 15 -2.85 -3.04 -1.19
CA VAL A 15 -2.81 -3.72 0.12
C VAL A 15 -4.19 -4.11 0.59
N LEU A 16 -5.06 -3.14 0.83
CA LEU A 16 -6.44 -3.34 1.30
C LEU A 16 -7.43 -3.41 0.15
N VAL A 17 -7.19 -2.63 -0.90
CA VAL A 17 -8.12 -2.42 -2.02
C VAL A 17 -7.40 -2.69 -3.33
N ASP A 18 -8.01 -3.52 -4.16
CA ASP A 18 -7.69 -3.61 -5.58
C ASP A 18 -8.28 -2.39 -6.27
N SER A 19 -7.46 -1.36 -6.41
CA SER A 19 -7.87 -0.06 -6.93
C SER A 19 -7.43 0.10 -8.39
N PRO A 20 -8.19 0.82 -9.24
CA PRO A 20 -7.87 0.96 -10.65
C PRO A 20 -6.77 2.02 -10.91
N HIS A 21 -5.85 2.24 -9.98
CA HIS A 21 -4.82 3.27 -10.10
C HIS A 21 -3.88 3.03 -11.29
N GLU A 22 -3.38 1.80 -11.47
CA GLU A 22 -2.51 1.48 -12.62
C GLU A 22 -3.24 1.72 -13.95
N ARG A 23 -4.49 1.29 -14.05
CA ARG A 23 -5.33 1.52 -15.23
C ARG A 23 -5.48 3.00 -15.54
N ALA A 24 -5.81 3.80 -14.52
CA ALA A 24 -5.97 5.25 -14.70
C ALA A 24 -4.66 5.93 -15.14
N TRP A 25 -3.51 5.52 -14.60
CA TRP A 25 -2.20 6.02 -15.02
C TRP A 25 -1.91 5.68 -16.49
N ARG A 26 -2.14 4.43 -16.90
CA ARG A 26 -1.90 3.98 -18.27
C ARG A 26 -2.81 4.68 -19.28
N GLU A 27 -4.11 4.77 -19.01
CA GLU A 27 -5.07 5.43 -19.89
C GLU A 27 -4.80 6.93 -20.02
N ALA A 28 -4.35 7.59 -18.95
CA ALA A 28 -4.00 9.01 -18.95
C ALA A 28 -2.80 9.36 -19.84
N LEU A 29 -1.94 8.39 -20.18
CA LEU A 29 -0.74 8.61 -21.01
C LEU A 29 -1.05 8.97 -22.47
N THR A 30 -2.24 8.71 -22.95
CA THR A 30 -2.62 9.01 -24.34
C THR A 30 -2.31 10.47 -24.69
N GLY A 31 -1.42 10.69 -25.67
CA GLY A 31 -0.97 12.02 -26.09
C GLY A 31 0.21 12.60 -25.29
N PHE A 32 0.75 11.84 -24.32
CA PHE A 32 2.02 12.16 -23.62
C PHE A 32 3.13 11.20 -24.05
N ALA A 33 2.91 9.90 -23.89
CA ALA A 33 3.84 8.86 -24.25
C ALA A 33 3.08 7.63 -24.75
N ASP A 34 3.80 6.62 -25.25
CA ASP A 34 3.20 5.35 -25.66
C ASP A 34 2.69 4.57 -24.43
N PRO A 35 1.37 4.34 -24.28
CA PRO A 35 0.83 3.58 -23.16
C PRO A 35 1.34 2.13 -23.09
N ALA A 36 1.82 1.55 -24.19
CA ALA A 36 2.38 0.19 -24.21
C ALA A 36 3.67 0.08 -23.36
N GLY A 37 4.41 1.17 -23.20
CA GLY A 37 5.56 1.24 -22.29
C GLY A 37 5.21 1.24 -20.80
N PHE A 38 3.96 1.55 -20.45
CA PHE A 38 3.49 1.57 -19.07
C PHE A 38 2.97 0.19 -18.65
N THR A 39 3.88 -0.75 -18.46
CA THR A 39 3.57 -2.11 -17.99
C THR A 39 3.30 -2.12 -16.48
N THR A 40 2.70 -3.20 -15.96
CA THR A 40 2.56 -3.41 -14.52
C THR A 40 3.91 -3.36 -13.79
N SER A 41 4.95 -3.99 -14.35
CA SER A 41 6.31 -3.92 -13.77
C SER A 41 6.87 -2.50 -13.78
N PHE A 42 6.60 -1.71 -14.84
CA PHE A 42 6.99 -0.30 -14.87
C PHE A 42 6.27 0.49 -13.78
N TYR A 43 4.95 0.29 -13.63
CA TYR A 43 4.13 0.94 -12.62
C TYR A 43 4.68 0.65 -11.22
N GLN A 44 4.87 -0.60 -10.87
CA GLN A 44 5.37 -1.02 -9.55
C GLN A 44 6.76 -0.47 -9.25
N ALA A 45 7.68 -0.50 -10.21
CA ALA A 45 9.03 -0.03 -9.98
C ALA A 45 9.15 1.51 -9.86
N ASN A 46 8.28 2.28 -10.54
CA ASN A 46 8.52 3.70 -10.74
C ASN A 46 7.43 4.63 -10.19
N VAL A 47 6.17 4.16 -10.09
CA VAL A 47 5.02 5.03 -9.82
C VAL A 47 4.28 4.64 -8.55
N ALA A 48 4.11 3.35 -8.29
CA ALA A 48 3.34 2.84 -7.16
C ALA A 48 3.83 3.40 -5.82
N GLY A 49 2.89 3.72 -4.92
CA GLY A 49 3.15 4.24 -3.59
C GLY A 49 3.60 5.71 -3.52
N LYS A 50 3.97 6.34 -4.65
CA LYS A 50 4.45 7.72 -4.70
C LYS A 50 3.29 8.75 -4.67
N PRO A 51 3.55 9.98 -4.20
CA PRO A 51 2.63 11.09 -4.39
C PRO A 51 2.34 11.34 -5.88
N ARG A 52 1.09 11.74 -6.19
CA ARG A 52 0.61 11.85 -7.57
C ARG A 52 1.53 12.64 -8.51
N LEU A 53 1.99 13.82 -8.10
CA LEU A 53 2.86 14.64 -8.95
C LEU A 53 4.24 14.02 -9.14
N GLU A 54 4.79 13.37 -8.13
CA GLU A 54 6.08 12.67 -8.24
C GLU A 54 5.96 11.46 -9.17
N GLY A 55 4.90 10.65 -9.01
CA GLY A 55 4.62 9.52 -9.88
C GLY A 55 4.39 9.95 -11.34
N ALA A 56 3.69 11.06 -11.56
CA ALA A 56 3.48 11.62 -12.90
C ALA A 56 4.79 12.04 -13.56
N ARG A 57 5.63 12.78 -12.84
CA ARG A 57 6.93 13.24 -13.34
C ARG A 57 7.83 12.04 -13.67
N GLU A 58 7.98 11.13 -12.74
CA GLU A 58 8.80 9.92 -12.93
C GLU A 58 8.34 9.09 -14.14
N ALA A 59 7.03 8.92 -14.31
CA ALA A 59 6.47 8.20 -15.46
C ALA A 59 6.84 8.85 -16.78
N LEU A 60 6.61 10.17 -16.91
CA LEU A 60 6.91 10.90 -18.14
C LEU A 60 8.42 10.93 -18.46
N GLU A 61 9.27 11.19 -17.46
CA GLU A 61 10.73 11.21 -17.63
C GLU A 61 11.25 9.84 -18.13
N ARG A 62 10.79 8.74 -17.51
CA ARG A 62 11.25 7.39 -17.87
C ARG A 62 10.67 6.87 -19.18
N LEU A 63 9.50 7.35 -19.59
CA LEU A 63 8.91 7.03 -20.89
C LEU A 63 9.41 7.93 -22.01
N GLY A 64 10.32 8.87 -21.72
CA GLY A 64 11.01 9.69 -22.70
C GLY A 64 10.19 10.88 -23.22
N GLU A 65 9.21 11.38 -22.44
CA GLU A 65 8.50 12.61 -22.79
C GLU A 65 9.49 13.81 -22.71
N PRO A 66 9.77 14.50 -23.84
CA PRO A 66 10.76 15.58 -23.84
C PRO A 66 10.44 16.77 -22.94
N GLU A 67 9.14 17.03 -22.73
CA GLU A 67 8.63 18.12 -21.91
C GLU A 67 8.05 17.63 -20.57
N ALA A 68 8.58 16.52 -20.03
CA ALA A 68 8.08 15.85 -18.84
C ALA A 68 7.79 16.82 -17.69
N ALA A 69 8.73 17.68 -17.35
CA ALA A 69 8.57 18.65 -16.25
C ALA A 69 7.40 19.62 -16.48
N ALA A 70 7.24 20.15 -17.70
CA ALA A 70 6.17 21.09 -18.04
C ALA A 70 4.78 20.40 -18.08
N ARG A 71 4.76 19.14 -18.48
CA ARG A 71 3.52 18.38 -18.69
C ARG A 71 3.08 17.52 -17.50
N THR A 72 3.89 17.46 -16.44
CA THR A 72 3.62 16.67 -15.23
C THR A 72 2.24 16.97 -14.64
N ALA A 73 1.90 18.25 -14.46
CA ALA A 73 0.63 18.64 -13.85
C ALA A 73 -0.58 18.21 -14.71
N GLU A 74 -0.50 18.44 -16.04
CA GLU A 74 -1.57 18.03 -16.99
C GLU A 74 -1.81 16.52 -16.94
N TYR A 75 -0.73 15.71 -16.97
CA TYR A 75 -0.83 14.25 -16.88
C TYR A 75 -1.41 13.79 -15.55
N ALA A 76 -0.94 14.38 -14.43
CA ALA A 76 -1.44 14.08 -13.09
C ALA A 76 -2.94 14.41 -12.94
N ASP A 77 -3.40 15.53 -13.50
CA ASP A 77 -4.81 15.95 -13.43
C ASP A 77 -5.70 15.10 -14.33
N ARG A 78 -5.24 14.70 -15.52
CA ARG A 78 -5.95 13.75 -16.37
C ARG A 78 -6.11 12.40 -15.68
N LYS A 79 -5.03 11.88 -15.06
CA LYS A 79 -5.09 10.66 -14.25
C LYS A 79 -6.08 10.80 -13.11
N GLN A 80 -6.10 11.96 -12.42
CA GLN A 80 -7.06 12.17 -11.32
C GLN A 80 -8.50 12.11 -11.82
N ALA A 81 -8.82 12.77 -12.94
CA ALA A 81 -10.15 12.72 -13.50
C ALA A 81 -10.60 11.28 -13.87
N LEU A 82 -9.69 10.48 -14.41
CA LEU A 82 -9.96 9.07 -14.72
C LEU A 82 -10.19 8.22 -13.47
N ILE A 83 -9.35 8.36 -12.44
CA ILE A 83 -9.50 7.58 -11.22
C ILE A 83 -10.80 7.94 -10.49
N ASP A 84 -11.19 9.21 -10.47
CA ASP A 84 -12.45 9.66 -9.87
C ASP A 84 -13.66 9.00 -10.55
N GLN A 85 -13.67 8.95 -11.88
CA GLN A 85 -14.71 8.26 -12.67
C GLN A 85 -14.74 6.75 -12.37
N LEU A 86 -13.57 6.10 -12.26
CA LEU A 86 -13.49 4.67 -11.98
C LEU A 86 -13.97 4.35 -10.56
N ILE A 87 -13.65 5.20 -9.57
CA ILE A 87 -14.12 5.05 -8.20
C ILE A 87 -15.64 5.29 -8.11
N GLU A 88 -16.15 6.31 -8.80
CA GLU A 88 -17.59 6.59 -8.86
C GLU A 88 -18.37 5.44 -9.50
N ALA A 89 -17.78 4.78 -10.50
CA ALA A 89 -18.33 3.59 -11.14
C ALA A 89 -18.19 2.30 -10.26
N GLY A 90 -17.60 2.38 -9.06
CA GLY A 90 -17.39 1.25 -8.18
C GLY A 90 -16.34 0.24 -8.68
N SER A 91 -15.39 0.68 -9.51
CA SER A 91 -14.37 -0.18 -10.11
C SER A 91 -13.23 -0.46 -9.12
N PHE A 92 -13.53 -0.91 -7.92
CA PHE A 92 -12.56 -1.30 -6.89
C PHE A 92 -13.17 -2.35 -5.96
N GLU A 93 -12.33 -3.21 -5.40
CA GLU A 93 -12.76 -4.27 -4.49
C GLU A 93 -11.80 -4.38 -3.30
N VAL A 94 -12.30 -4.84 -2.14
CA VAL A 94 -11.45 -5.16 -1.00
C VAL A 94 -10.79 -6.52 -1.20
N PHE A 95 -9.51 -6.62 -0.88
CA PHE A 95 -8.83 -7.92 -0.84
C PHE A 95 -9.32 -8.72 0.37
N PRO A 96 -9.93 -9.91 0.18
CA PRO A 96 -10.52 -10.67 1.28
C PRO A 96 -9.51 -11.10 2.36
N ASP A 97 -8.26 -11.39 1.97
CA ASP A 97 -7.19 -11.74 2.89
C ASP A 97 -6.75 -10.55 3.75
N ALA A 98 -6.74 -9.34 3.16
CA ALA A 98 -6.41 -8.12 3.88
C ALA A 98 -7.49 -7.78 4.93
N LEU A 99 -8.76 -7.97 4.60
CA LEU A 99 -9.85 -7.80 5.55
C LEU A 99 -9.75 -8.79 6.72
N ARG A 100 -9.47 -10.07 6.44
CA ARG A 100 -9.26 -11.09 7.48
C ARG A 100 -8.06 -10.74 8.36
N PHE A 101 -6.95 -10.34 7.74
CA PHE A 101 -5.73 -9.98 8.44
C PHE A 101 -5.93 -8.77 9.35
N ALA A 102 -6.51 -7.67 8.86
CA ALA A 102 -6.81 -6.48 9.65
C ALA A 102 -7.73 -6.80 10.84
N SER A 103 -8.79 -7.60 10.60
CA SER A 103 -9.73 -8.04 11.64
C SER A 103 -9.04 -8.89 12.72
N ALA A 104 -8.14 -9.79 12.30
CA ALA A 104 -7.40 -10.66 13.21
C ALA A 104 -6.36 -9.88 14.03
N LEU A 105 -5.67 -8.89 13.43
CA LEU A 105 -4.76 -7.98 14.17
C LEU A 105 -5.54 -7.16 15.21
N LYS A 106 -6.72 -6.63 14.84
CA LYS A 106 -7.59 -5.90 15.78
C LYS A 106 -8.01 -6.79 16.94
N SER A 107 -8.41 -8.03 16.66
CA SER A 107 -8.78 -9.04 17.68
C SER A 107 -7.61 -9.44 18.57
N ALA A 108 -6.38 -9.40 18.05
CA ALA A 108 -5.15 -9.61 18.80
C ALA A 108 -4.71 -8.38 19.63
N GLY A 109 -5.47 -7.27 19.59
CA GLY A 109 -5.23 -6.07 20.38
C GLY A 109 -4.25 -5.07 19.77
N LEU A 110 -3.87 -5.22 18.50
CA LEU A 110 -3.04 -4.23 17.82
C LEU A 110 -3.85 -2.97 17.46
N ARG A 111 -3.19 -1.83 17.52
CA ARG A 111 -3.71 -0.57 16.99
C ARG A 111 -3.48 -0.53 15.48
N LEU A 112 -4.47 -0.06 14.73
CA LEU A 112 -4.42 -0.05 13.27
C LEU A 112 -4.51 1.37 12.72
N ALA A 113 -3.67 1.73 11.76
CA ALA A 113 -3.77 2.97 11.01
C ALA A 113 -3.73 2.73 9.51
N LEU A 114 -4.32 3.67 8.79
CA LEU A 114 -4.17 3.83 7.35
C LEU A 114 -3.13 4.90 7.05
N ALA A 115 -2.29 4.67 6.03
CA ALA A 115 -1.26 5.62 5.62
C ALA A 115 -0.99 5.52 4.11
N SER A 116 -1.93 6.02 3.31
CA SER A 116 -1.84 6.04 1.85
C SER A 116 -1.49 7.44 1.32
N SER A 117 -0.68 7.49 0.26
CA SER A 117 -0.43 8.71 -0.51
C SER A 117 -1.66 9.15 -1.33
N SER A 118 -2.66 8.29 -1.47
CA SER A 118 -3.88 8.54 -2.24
C SER A 118 -4.87 9.36 -1.43
N LYS A 119 -5.31 10.49 -2.00
CA LYS A 119 -6.42 11.29 -1.43
C LYS A 119 -7.79 10.62 -1.64
N ASN A 120 -7.86 9.56 -2.43
CA ASN A 120 -9.09 8.83 -2.74
C ASN A 120 -9.35 7.65 -1.79
N ALA A 121 -8.35 7.25 -0.99
CA ALA A 121 -8.42 6.06 -0.15
C ALA A 121 -9.61 6.09 0.83
N ALA A 122 -9.79 7.18 1.57
CA ALA A 122 -10.89 7.32 2.53
C ALA A 122 -12.27 7.22 1.83
N ALA A 123 -12.42 7.79 0.62
CA ALA A 123 -13.66 7.72 -0.15
C ALA A 123 -13.99 6.27 -0.56
N MET A 124 -13.02 5.49 -1.01
CA MET A 124 -13.20 4.06 -1.33
C MET A 124 -13.57 3.25 -0.07
N LEU A 125 -12.79 3.40 1.00
CA LEU A 125 -12.99 2.62 2.23
C LEU A 125 -14.32 2.91 2.93
N SER A 126 -14.86 4.13 2.78
CA SER A 126 -16.17 4.49 3.34
C SER A 126 -17.34 3.78 2.62
N GLN A 127 -17.16 3.39 1.36
CA GLN A 127 -18.17 2.66 0.58
C GLN A 127 -18.15 1.15 0.88
N LEU A 128 -17.01 0.62 1.33
CA LEU A 128 -16.84 -0.80 1.63
C LEU A 128 -17.44 -1.14 3.00
N LYS A 129 -18.24 -2.21 3.05
CA LYS A 129 -18.93 -2.65 4.26
C LYS A 129 -18.35 -3.97 4.78
N LEU A 130 -18.26 -4.05 6.09
CA LEU A 130 -17.99 -5.28 6.81
C LEU A 130 -19.26 -6.14 6.85
N PRO A 131 -19.15 -7.47 7.13
CA PRO A 131 -20.31 -8.34 7.27
C PRO A 131 -21.32 -7.88 8.32
N ASP A 132 -20.90 -7.12 9.33
CA ASP A 132 -21.75 -6.55 10.38
C ASP A 132 -22.38 -5.20 10.01
N GLY A 133 -22.18 -4.73 8.77
CA GLY A 133 -22.72 -3.49 8.22
C GLY A 133 -21.92 -2.22 8.53
N ARG A 134 -20.91 -2.28 9.40
CA ARG A 134 -19.98 -1.15 9.62
C ARG A 134 -19.14 -0.90 8.37
N THR A 135 -18.55 0.29 8.24
CA THR A 135 -17.59 0.57 7.17
C THR A 135 -16.25 -0.10 7.45
N LEU A 136 -15.51 -0.45 6.39
CA LEU A 136 -14.15 -0.98 6.53
C LEU A 136 -13.24 0.00 7.29
N LEU A 137 -13.44 1.31 7.06
CA LEU A 137 -12.72 2.38 7.76
C LEU A 137 -12.84 2.26 9.30
N SER A 138 -13.96 1.75 9.81
CA SER A 138 -14.20 1.61 11.26
C SER A 138 -13.28 0.59 11.97
N LEU A 139 -12.52 -0.22 11.25
CA LEU A 139 -11.51 -1.12 11.83
C LEU A 139 -10.27 -0.34 12.31
N PHE A 140 -10.02 0.83 11.75
CA PHE A 140 -8.78 1.58 11.96
C PHE A 140 -8.96 2.64 13.06
N ASP A 141 -7.93 2.79 13.89
CA ASP A 141 -7.89 3.74 14.99
C ASP A 141 -7.45 5.14 14.50
N ALA A 142 -6.75 5.20 13.36
CA ALA A 142 -6.32 6.45 12.72
C ALA A 142 -6.35 6.31 11.20
N ASP A 143 -6.67 7.41 10.52
CA ASP A 143 -6.63 7.52 9.06
C ASP A 143 -5.76 8.72 8.65
N LEU A 144 -4.61 8.43 8.05
CA LEU A 144 -3.65 9.39 7.52
C LEU A 144 -3.66 9.40 5.98
N SER A 145 -4.67 8.78 5.34
CA SER A 145 -4.76 8.72 3.89
C SER A 145 -4.86 10.11 3.28
N GLY A 146 -4.04 10.38 2.26
CA GLY A 146 -4.00 11.68 1.59
C GLY A 146 -3.49 12.83 2.45
N ARG A 147 -2.93 12.57 3.62
CA ARG A 147 -2.33 13.61 4.45
C ARG A 147 -1.14 14.23 3.76
N ASP A 148 -1.12 15.55 3.69
CA ASP A 148 0.01 16.28 3.13
C ASP A 148 1.22 16.15 4.07
N VAL A 149 2.34 15.71 3.51
CA VAL A 149 3.65 15.61 4.17
C VAL A 149 4.70 16.35 3.34
N PRO A 150 5.78 16.84 3.95
CA PRO A 150 6.83 17.58 3.22
C PRO A 150 7.46 16.78 2.09
N ARG A 151 7.60 15.47 2.26
CA ARG A 151 8.08 14.51 1.26
C ARG A 151 7.27 13.23 1.38
N GLY A 152 6.82 12.70 0.25
CA GLY A 152 6.12 11.42 0.17
C GLY A 152 7.06 10.22 0.17
N LYS A 153 6.50 9.02 0.15
CA LYS A 153 7.26 7.77 0.00
C LYS A 153 8.24 7.87 -1.18
N PRO A 154 9.52 7.54 -0.98
CA PRO A 154 10.11 6.72 0.06
C PRO A 154 10.55 7.45 1.35
N ASP A 155 10.18 8.72 1.55
CA ASP A 155 10.40 9.39 2.83
C ASP A 155 9.46 8.81 3.89
N PRO A 156 9.92 8.58 5.15
CA PRO A 156 9.13 7.93 6.19
C PRO A 156 8.05 8.81 6.82
N ALA A 157 7.95 10.09 6.48
CA ALA A 157 7.13 11.08 7.17
C ALA A 157 5.68 10.63 7.39
N LEU A 158 5.03 10.04 6.37
CA LEU A 158 3.64 9.60 6.47
C LEU A 158 3.48 8.45 7.49
N PHE A 159 4.38 7.49 7.49
CA PHE A 159 4.34 6.37 8.43
C PHE A 159 4.71 6.78 9.86
N LEU A 160 5.63 7.75 10.01
CA LEU A 160 5.96 8.32 11.31
C LEU A 160 4.75 9.06 11.91
N LEU A 161 4.02 9.83 11.11
CA LEU A 161 2.76 10.45 11.54
C LEU A 161 1.70 9.41 11.94
N ALA A 162 1.62 8.29 11.21
CA ALA A 162 0.70 7.21 11.57
C ALA A 162 1.08 6.54 12.90
N ALA A 163 2.35 6.30 13.14
CA ALA A 163 2.85 5.78 14.42
C ALA A 163 2.58 6.74 15.59
N GLU A 164 2.75 8.04 15.36
CA GLU A 164 2.41 9.09 16.33
C GLU A 164 0.90 9.10 16.63
N ALA A 165 0.05 9.07 15.60
CA ALA A 165 -1.41 9.03 15.76
C ALA A 165 -1.87 7.80 16.54
N LEU A 166 -1.16 6.66 16.40
CA LEU A 166 -1.39 5.45 17.17
C LEU A 166 -0.73 5.47 18.57
N ASN A 167 -0.01 6.54 18.91
CA ASN A 167 0.78 6.61 20.14
C ASN A 167 1.66 5.36 20.34
N THR A 168 2.37 4.96 19.28
CA THR A 168 3.21 3.75 19.25
C THR A 168 4.60 4.08 18.70
N PRO A 169 5.68 3.69 19.41
CA PRO A 169 7.04 3.86 18.89
C PRO A 169 7.22 3.17 17.52
N PRO A 170 7.93 3.77 16.55
CA PRO A 170 8.13 3.18 15.21
C PRO A 170 8.68 1.75 15.25
N LEU A 171 9.60 1.44 16.16
CA LEU A 171 10.17 0.09 16.34
C LEU A 171 9.14 -0.99 16.75
N GLN A 172 7.97 -0.57 17.21
CA GLN A 172 6.84 -1.44 17.58
C GLN A 172 5.71 -1.42 16.54
N CYS A 173 5.95 -0.82 15.38
CA CYS A 173 5.02 -0.79 14.26
C CYS A 173 5.45 -1.76 13.16
N VAL A 174 4.49 -2.42 12.54
CA VAL A 174 4.64 -3.09 11.25
C VAL A 174 3.88 -2.30 10.19
N VAL A 175 4.54 -2.05 9.06
CA VAL A 175 3.92 -1.45 7.87
C VAL A 175 3.62 -2.56 6.88
N ILE A 176 2.42 -2.54 6.29
CA ILE A 176 1.98 -3.46 5.24
C ILE A 176 1.92 -2.66 3.94
N GLU A 177 2.66 -3.09 2.94
CA GLU A 177 2.90 -2.37 1.69
C GLU A 177 3.04 -3.29 0.48
N ASP A 178 2.60 -2.82 -0.68
CA ASP A 178 2.74 -3.52 -1.97
C ASP A 178 3.79 -2.88 -2.89
N ALA A 179 4.30 -1.68 -2.54
CA ALA A 179 5.19 -0.90 -3.39
C ALA A 179 6.60 -0.74 -2.81
N PRO A 180 7.67 -0.81 -3.64
CA PRO A 180 9.04 -0.61 -3.19
C PRO A 180 9.28 0.71 -2.46
N ALA A 181 8.64 1.79 -2.91
CA ALA A 181 8.75 3.10 -2.28
C ALA A 181 8.24 3.10 -0.84
N GLY A 182 7.14 2.40 -0.56
CA GLY A 182 6.59 2.30 0.78
C GLY A 182 7.40 1.37 1.69
N ILE A 183 7.91 0.24 1.17
CA ILE A 183 8.86 -0.62 1.92
C ILE A 183 10.09 0.19 2.34
N THR A 184 10.67 0.95 1.40
CA THR A 184 11.81 1.83 1.72
C THR A 184 11.46 2.87 2.78
N ALA A 185 10.28 3.49 2.70
CA ALA A 185 9.80 4.46 3.69
C ALA A 185 9.64 3.82 5.08
N ALA A 186 9.06 2.63 5.18
CA ALA A 186 8.89 1.90 6.43
C ALA A 186 10.27 1.61 7.10
N ARG A 187 11.22 1.14 6.30
CA ARG A 187 12.59 0.86 6.76
C ARG A 187 13.32 2.14 7.22
N ALA A 188 13.20 3.22 6.45
CA ALA A 188 13.78 4.52 6.80
C ALA A 188 13.19 5.08 8.11
N GLY A 189 11.92 4.78 8.40
CA GLY A 189 11.24 5.12 9.66
C GLY A 189 11.57 4.20 10.83
N GLY A 190 12.42 3.17 10.66
CA GLY A 190 12.76 2.22 11.69
C GLY A 190 11.67 1.18 12.00
N MET A 191 10.68 1.05 11.12
CA MET A 191 9.56 0.12 11.27
C MET A 191 9.87 -1.24 10.66
N THR A 192 9.13 -2.27 11.08
CA THR A 192 9.12 -3.56 10.40
C THR A 192 8.31 -3.45 9.13
N ALA A 193 8.82 -3.99 8.00
CA ALA A 193 8.18 -3.90 6.70
C ALA A 193 7.70 -5.27 6.22
N LEU A 194 6.37 -5.41 6.05
CA LEU A 194 5.71 -6.57 5.45
C LEU A 194 5.31 -6.20 4.02
N GLY A 195 5.95 -6.85 3.04
CA GLY A 195 5.61 -6.71 1.63
C GLY A 195 4.49 -7.69 1.24
N ILE A 196 3.48 -7.21 0.54
CA ILE A 196 2.45 -8.02 -0.10
C ILE A 196 2.60 -7.95 -1.62
N ALA A 197 3.10 -9.03 -2.23
CA ALA A 197 3.35 -9.14 -3.67
C ALA A 197 2.13 -9.72 -4.37
N ARG A 198 1.27 -8.87 -4.91
CA ARG A 198 0.05 -9.31 -5.60
C ARG A 198 0.24 -9.50 -7.11
N LEU A 199 1.32 -8.95 -7.65
CA LEU A 199 1.55 -8.85 -9.09
C LEU A 199 2.81 -9.62 -9.56
N GLY A 200 3.32 -10.55 -8.73
CA GLY A 200 4.53 -11.32 -9.04
C GLY A 200 5.80 -10.50 -8.89
N ASP A 201 5.81 -9.53 -8.01
CA ASP A 201 6.84 -8.51 -7.81
C ASP A 201 7.63 -8.68 -6.49
N GLU A 202 7.65 -9.92 -5.96
CA GLU A 202 8.32 -10.26 -4.69
C GLU A 202 9.80 -9.83 -4.66
N ALA A 203 10.47 -9.90 -5.82
CA ALA A 203 11.87 -9.51 -5.91
C ALA A 203 12.06 -8.02 -5.62
N LEU A 204 11.21 -7.15 -6.19
CA LEU A 204 11.27 -5.71 -5.99
C LEU A 204 11.06 -5.34 -4.51
N LEU A 205 10.12 -6.00 -3.84
CA LEU A 205 9.85 -5.74 -2.41
C LEU A 205 10.99 -6.22 -1.52
N ARG A 206 11.62 -7.36 -1.84
CA ARG A 206 12.82 -7.84 -1.12
C ARG A 206 14.02 -6.91 -1.33
N GLU A 207 14.25 -6.45 -2.55
CA GLU A 207 15.31 -5.47 -2.87
C GLU A 207 15.11 -4.14 -2.15
N ALA A 208 13.86 -3.70 -1.99
CA ALA A 208 13.50 -2.51 -1.20
C ALA A 208 13.70 -2.69 0.32
N GLY A 209 13.98 -3.92 0.79
CA GLY A 209 14.32 -4.22 2.17
C GLY A 209 13.15 -4.69 3.04
N ALA A 210 12.11 -5.30 2.46
CA ALA A 210 11.03 -5.92 3.24
C ALA A 210 11.59 -7.01 4.19
N ASP A 211 11.14 -7.01 5.44
CA ASP A 211 11.52 -8.02 6.45
C ASP A 211 10.85 -9.38 6.15
N LEU A 212 9.67 -9.35 5.52
CA LEU A 212 8.95 -10.52 4.99
C LEU A 212 8.20 -10.09 3.73
N VAL A 213 8.17 -10.96 2.73
CA VAL A 213 7.32 -10.81 1.53
C VAL A 213 6.41 -12.02 1.43
N VAL A 214 5.12 -11.79 1.26
CA VAL A 214 4.08 -12.80 1.07
C VAL A 214 3.23 -12.47 -0.16
N THR A 215 2.53 -13.45 -0.72
CA THR A 215 1.58 -13.27 -1.83
C THR A 215 0.14 -13.23 -1.36
N SER A 216 -0.11 -13.56 -0.09
CA SER A 216 -1.38 -13.38 0.61
C SER A 216 -1.12 -13.07 2.08
N LEU A 217 -1.88 -12.15 2.66
CA LEU A 217 -1.79 -11.82 4.09
C LEU A 217 -2.27 -12.96 4.99
N ASP A 218 -3.02 -13.94 4.47
CA ASP A 218 -3.35 -15.17 5.18
C ASP A 218 -2.11 -16.02 5.53
N GLN A 219 -0.99 -15.80 4.82
CA GLN A 219 0.27 -16.50 5.10
C GLN A 219 1.01 -15.96 6.35
N VAL A 220 0.59 -14.83 6.90
CA VAL A 220 1.29 -14.21 8.04
C VAL A 220 0.88 -14.87 9.36
N GLU A 221 1.87 -15.26 10.16
CA GLU A 221 1.65 -15.79 11.51
C GLU A 221 1.45 -14.64 12.52
N ILE A 222 0.18 -14.33 12.85
CA ILE A 222 -0.17 -13.21 13.74
C ILE A 222 0.44 -13.38 15.14
N ALA A 223 0.48 -14.59 15.69
CA ALA A 223 1.04 -14.83 17.02
C ALA A 223 2.53 -14.43 17.12
N ALA A 224 3.28 -14.50 16.03
CA ALA A 224 4.69 -14.11 15.99
C ALA A 224 4.90 -12.61 16.19
N LEU A 225 3.92 -11.77 15.84
CA LEU A 225 4.01 -10.31 15.99
C LEU A 225 4.15 -9.90 17.46
N GLY A 226 3.44 -10.56 18.35
CA GLY A 226 3.59 -10.35 19.81
C GLY A 226 4.99 -10.68 20.36
N ALA A 227 5.75 -11.52 19.66
CA ALA A 227 7.14 -11.80 19.96
C ALA A 227 8.15 -10.87 19.23
N GLY A 228 7.65 -9.83 18.56
CA GLY A 228 8.48 -8.89 17.78
C GLY A 228 9.08 -9.51 16.52
N THR A 229 8.49 -10.59 16.02
CA THR A 229 8.96 -11.28 14.80
C THR A 229 7.87 -11.30 13.72
N LEU A 230 8.32 -11.25 12.47
CA LEU A 230 7.46 -11.38 11.30
C LEU A 230 7.78 -12.72 10.62
N ARG A 231 6.78 -13.61 10.52
CA ARG A 231 6.95 -14.96 9.97
C ARG A 231 5.78 -15.32 9.07
N ALA A 232 6.08 -16.07 8.02
CA ALA A 232 5.06 -16.79 7.27
C ALA A 232 4.66 -18.05 8.02
N ARG A 233 3.37 -18.42 7.93
CA ARG A 233 2.88 -19.71 8.41
C ARG A 233 3.56 -20.81 7.62
N THR A 234 4.04 -21.83 8.29
CA THR A 234 4.50 -23.05 7.64
C THR A 234 3.25 -23.75 7.06
N VAL A 235 3.16 -23.81 5.74
CA VAL A 235 2.16 -24.66 5.09
C VAL A 235 2.60 -26.10 5.38
N THR A 236 1.99 -26.76 6.39
CA THR A 236 2.04 -28.21 6.47
C THR A 236 1.19 -28.70 5.31
N GLU A 237 1.81 -29.26 4.27
CA GLU A 237 1.09 -30.02 3.26
C GLU A 237 0.23 -31.07 3.98
N PRO A 238 -1.04 -31.26 3.58
CA PRO A 238 -1.81 -32.37 4.10
C PRO A 238 -1.03 -33.65 3.78
N VAL A 239 -0.71 -34.43 4.83
CA VAL A 239 -0.15 -35.75 4.66
C VAL A 239 -1.15 -36.49 3.76
N ALA A 240 -0.73 -36.84 2.55
CA ALA A 240 -1.52 -37.71 1.68
C ALA A 240 -1.70 -39.03 2.44
N ASP A 241 -2.92 -39.26 2.88
CA ASP A 241 -3.30 -40.56 3.44
C ASP A 241 -3.04 -41.64 2.39
N ALA A 242 -2.15 -42.59 2.75
CA ALA A 242 -1.78 -43.75 1.98
C ALA A 242 -2.85 -44.83 2.05
#